data_925b6e82603a703e8f611f69be75fa1f
#
_entry.id   925b6e82603a703e8f611f69be75fa1f
#
_cell.length_a   1.000
_cell.length_b   1.000
_cell.length_c   1.000
_cell.angle_alpha   90.00
_cell.angle_beta   90.00
_cell.angle_gamma   90.00
#
_symmetry.space_group_name_H-M   'P 1'
#
loop_
_entity.id
_entity.type
_entity.pdbx_description
1 polymer ?
#
loop_
_entity_poly.entity_id
_entity_poly.type
_entity_poly.pdbx_seq_one_letter_code
_entity_poly.pdbx_strand_id
1 'polypeptide(L)'
;MPNDDCAEVLLSGRSNAGKSSALNALAENRKLARTSKTPGRTTEINFFRVNEDLMLLDLPGYGFAKSDKSKKKDWGPMLGEYFQKRHSLKAVVIFMDIRHPLKEIDIDMIGLCRDFEIEFLPVLTKSDKVSNNETFKAKQEVQKKTGVEKVLIISALKNLGIKELRNHLIKYSLHD
;
A
#
# COMPACT_ATOMS: atom_id res chain seq x y z
N MET A 1 9.39 -6.56 -17.58
CA MET A 1 8.98 -6.89 -16.21
C MET A 1 10.20 -7.30 -15.43
N PRO A 2 10.33 -6.91 -14.15
CA PRO A 2 11.38 -7.44 -13.31
C PRO A 2 11.22 -8.96 -13.22
N ASN A 3 12.34 -9.67 -13.10
CA ASN A 3 12.32 -11.12 -12.90
C ASN A 3 11.58 -11.46 -11.60
N ASP A 4 10.94 -12.63 -11.55
CA ASP A 4 10.19 -13.11 -10.37
C ASP A 4 11.10 -13.50 -9.18
N ASP A 5 12.34 -13.03 -9.18
CA ASP A 5 13.38 -13.44 -8.23
C ASP A 5 13.36 -12.66 -6.90
N CYS A 6 12.47 -11.66 -6.77
CA CYS A 6 12.33 -10.89 -5.53
C CYS A 6 10.87 -10.80 -5.09
N ALA A 7 10.66 -10.68 -3.79
CA ALA A 7 9.36 -10.43 -3.23
C ALA A 7 8.85 -9.05 -3.65
N GLU A 8 7.57 -8.94 -3.92
CA GLU A 8 6.91 -7.71 -4.28
C GLU A 8 5.84 -7.34 -3.25
N VAL A 9 5.78 -6.07 -2.91
CA VAL A 9 4.73 -5.49 -2.07
C VAL A 9 4.09 -4.34 -2.82
N LEU A 10 2.80 -4.44 -3.05
CA LEU A 10 2.02 -3.39 -3.71
C LEU A 10 1.61 -2.32 -2.69
N LEU A 11 1.83 -1.07 -3.03
CA LEU A 11 1.41 0.07 -2.24
C LEU A 11 0.14 0.66 -2.84
N SER A 12 -0.92 0.67 -2.08
CA SER A 12 -2.24 1.17 -2.46
C SER A 12 -2.67 2.31 -1.55
N GLY A 13 -3.47 3.21 -2.05
CA GLY A 13 -4.03 4.30 -1.28
C GLY A 13 -4.65 5.35 -2.19
N ARG A 14 -5.71 5.98 -1.70
CA ARG A 14 -6.35 7.10 -2.39
C ARG A 14 -5.38 8.26 -2.57
N SER A 15 -5.69 9.14 -3.54
CA SER A 15 -5.12 10.48 -3.57
C SER A 15 -5.25 11.14 -2.17
N ASN A 16 -4.17 11.73 -1.67
CA ASN A 16 -4.09 12.34 -0.34
C ASN A 16 -4.21 11.37 0.87
N ALA A 17 -4.09 10.07 0.65
CA ALA A 17 -4.04 9.10 1.76
C ALA A 17 -2.69 9.07 2.51
N GLY A 18 -1.72 9.87 2.08
CA GLY A 18 -0.39 9.92 2.70
C GLY A 18 0.61 8.91 2.17
N LYS A 19 0.30 8.20 1.09
CA LYS A 19 1.20 7.22 0.48
C LYS A 19 2.53 7.81 0.04
N SER A 20 2.53 8.93 -0.69
CA SER A 20 3.74 9.61 -1.15
C SER A 20 4.60 10.11 0.01
N SER A 21 3.97 10.68 1.04
CA SER A 21 4.68 11.13 2.24
C SER A 21 5.30 9.96 3.01
N ALA A 22 4.61 8.83 3.08
CA ALA A 22 5.13 7.60 3.69
C ALA A 22 6.33 7.06 2.90
N LEU A 23 6.24 7.02 1.57
CA LEU A 23 7.36 6.62 0.71
C LEU A 23 8.58 7.50 0.88
N ASN A 24 8.40 8.82 0.92
CA ASN A 24 9.48 9.76 1.17
C ASN A 24 10.13 9.54 2.55
N ALA A 25 9.33 9.32 3.58
CA ALA A 25 9.84 9.03 4.93
C ALA A 25 10.62 7.71 4.99
N LEU A 26 10.17 6.69 4.27
CA LEU A 26 10.90 5.43 4.14
C LEU A 26 12.23 5.62 3.38
N ALA A 27 12.25 6.48 2.36
CA ALA A 27 13.41 6.75 1.53
C ALA A 27 14.50 7.57 2.25
N GLU A 28 14.13 8.49 3.14
CA GLU A 28 15.08 9.31 3.90
C GLU A 28 16.08 8.49 4.71
N ASN A 29 15.67 7.32 5.16
CA ASN A 29 16.48 6.43 5.98
C ASN A 29 17.20 5.33 5.18
N ARG A 30 16.81 5.11 3.94
CA ARG A 30 17.46 4.20 2.98
C ARG A 30 17.15 4.69 1.58
N LYS A 31 18.15 4.77 0.72
CA LYS A 31 17.97 5.15 -0.68
C LYS A 31 17.07 4.12 -1.38
N LEU A 32 15.81 4.46 -1.59
CA LEU A 32 14.94 3.72 -2.48
C LEU A 32 15.29 4.11 -3.92
N ALA A 33 15.96 3.22 -4.63
CA ALA A 33 16.25 3.44 -6.03
C ALA A 33 15.01 3.12 -6.87
N ARG A 34 14.49 4.13 -7.57
CA ARG A 34 13.48 3.93 -8.60
C ARG A 34 14.10 3.18 -9.76
N THR A 35 13.64 1.95 -10.03
CA THR A 35 14.28 1.08 -11.00
C THR A 35 13.64 1.10 -12.38
N SER A 36 12.32 1.26 -12.49
CA SER A 36 11.65 1.31 -13.80
C SER A 36 10.22 1.84 -13.68
N LYS A 37 9.73 2.41 -14.81
CA LYS A 37 8.32 2.54 -15.10
C LYS A 37 7.95 1.47 -16.11
N THR A 38 6.89 0.72 -15.87
CA THR A 38 6.37 -0.17 -16.91
C THR A 38 5.63 0.67 -17.95
N PRO A 39 6.05 0.73 -19.21
CA PRO A 39 5.25 1.33 -20.25
C PRO A 39 4.01 0.46 -20.48
N GLY A 40 2.86 0.94 -20.11
CA GLY A 40 1.59 0.26 -20.31
C GLY A 40 0.52 1.22 -20.75
N ARG A 41 -0.50 0.72 -21.43
CA ARG A 41 -1.53 1.49 -22.11
C ARG A 41 -2.31 2.46 -21.23
N THR A 42 -2.29 2.33 -19.90
CA THR A 42 -3.12 3.16 -19.01
C THR A 42 -2.53 3.43 -17.64
N THR A 43 -1.50 2.71 -17.21
CA THR A 43 -1.01 2.81 -15.85
C THR A 43 0.47 2.50 -15.78
N GLU A 44 1.17 3.48 -15.32
CA GLU A 44 2.57 3.33 -14.98
C GLU A 44 2.68 2.79 -13.55
N ILE A 45 3.15 1.58 -13.40
CA ILE A 45 3.55 1.06 -12.09
C ILE A 45 4.97 1.54 -11.84
N ASN A 46 5.19 2.24 -10.74
CA ASN A 46 6.52 2.61 -10.31
C ASN A 46 7.09 1.49 -9.44
N PHE A 47 8.29 1.04 -9.78
CA PHE A 47 9.00 0.02 -9.02
C PHE A 47 10.14 0.66 -8.21
N PHE A 48 10.17 0.38 -6.91
CA PHE A 48 11.22 0.84 -6.00
C PHE A 48 11.91 -0.37 -5.38
N ARG A 49 13.21 -0.51 -5.63
CA ARG A 49 13.99 -1.57 -4.99
C ARG A 49 14.39 -1.15 -3.58
N VAL A 50 14.00 -1.97 -2.61
CA VAL A 50 14.37 -1.78 -1.20
C VAL A 50 15.72 -2.45 -0.90
N ASN A 51 15.86 -3.70 -1.34
CA ASN A 51 17.07 -4.51 -1.25
C ASN A 51 17.08 -5.53 -2.40
N GLU A 52 18.00 -6.48 -2.39
CA GLU A 52 18.12 -7.49 -3.45
C GLU A 52 16.86 -8.36 -3.55
N ASP A 53 16.16 -8.58 -2.43
CA ASP A 53 15.06 -9.53 -2.30
C ASP A 53 13.68 -8.87 -2.22
N LEU A 54 13.58 -7.52 -2.19
CA LEU A 54 12.32 -6.82 -1.99
C LEU A 54 12.15 -5.62 -2.92
N MET A 55 11.01 -5.59 -3.58
CA MET A 55 10.58 -4.50 -4.44
C MET A 55 9.21 -3.96 -3.98
N LEU A 56 9.07 -2.64 -3.96
CA LEU A 56 7.80 -1.97 -3.72
C LEU A 56 7.21 -1.52 -5.06
N LEU A 57 5.91 -1.74 -5.23
CA LEU A 57 5.16 -1.34 -6.40
C LEU A 57 4.19 -0.23 -6.02
N ASP A 58 4.34 0.92 -6.65
CA ASP A 58 3.45 2.06 -6.47
C ASP A 58 2.56 2.23 -7.69
N LEU A 59 1.25 2.33 -7.45
CA LEU A 59 0.24 2.60 -8.48
C LEU A 59 -0.12 4.10 -8.45
N PRO A 60 0.54 4.95 -9.24
CA PRO A 60 0.19 6.36 -9.28
C PRO A 60 -1.20 6.54 -9.89
N GLY A 61 -1.98 7.43 -9.31
CA GLY A 61 -3.33 7.73 -9.77
C GLY A 61 -4.41 6.73 -9.37
N TYR A 62 -4.07 5.69 -8.63
CA TYR A 62 -5.09 4.81 -8.05
C TYR A 62 -5.89 5.61 -7.02
N GLY A 63 -7.17 5.84 -7.30
CA GLY A 63 -8.05 6.66 -6.48
C GLY A 63 -8.19 8.12 -6.92
N PHE A 64 -7.53 8.55 -7.99
CA PHE A 64 -7.66 9.90 -8.55
C PHE A 64 -9.02 10.18 -9.21
N ALA A 65 -9.87 9.19 -9.33
CA ALA A 65 -11.05 9.26 -10.15
C ALA A 65 -12.25 9.94 -9.47
N LYS A 66 -12.14 11.22 -9.13
CA LYS A 66 -13.36 12.04 -9.01
C LYS A 66 -13.99 12.34 -10.37
N SER A 67 -13.26 12.20 -11.47
CA SER A 67 -13.68 12.61 -12.81
C SER A 67 -13.87 11.49 -13.82
N ASP A 68 -13.40 10.28 -13.55
CA ASP A 68 -13.45 9.20 -14.55
C ASP A 68 -13.85 7.86 -13.93
N LYS A 69 -15.16 7.63 -13.89
CA LYS A 69 -15.73 6.31 -13.58
C LYS A 69 -15.23 5.20 -14.53
N SER A 70 -14.74 5.57 -15.73
CA SER A 70 -14.19 4.64 -16.70
C SER A 70 -12.82 4.09 -16.28
N LYS A 71 -11.94 4.93 -15.72
CA LYS A 71 -10.62 4.50 -15.24
C LYS A 71 -10.72 3.57 -14.02
N LYS A 72 -11.73 3.77 -13.16
CA LYS A 72 -12.00 2.90 -12.02
C LYS A 72 -12.35 1.47 -12.44
N LYS A 73 -13.02 1.29 -13.58
CA LYS A 73 -13.37 -0.02 -14.12
C LYS A 73 -12.17 -0.79 -14.67
N ASP A 74 -11.15 -0.07 -15.15
CA ASP A 74 -9.98 -0.70 -15.79
C ASP A 74 -8.97 -1.26 -14.79
N TRP A 75 -8.95 -0.75 -13.56
CA TRP A 75 -8.02 -1.17 -12.52
C TRP A 75 -8.30 -2.58 -11.97
N GLY A 76 -9.56 -2.89 -11.72
CA GLY A 76 -9.96 -4.17 -11.13
C GLY A 76 -9.52 -5.37 -11.94
N PRO A 77 -9.84 -5.45 -13.25
CA PRO A 77 -9.41 -6.55 -14.12
C PRO A 77 -7.89 -6.63 -14.26
N MET A 78 -7.20 -5.49 -14.38
CA MET A 78 -5.74 -5.45 -14.50
C MET A 78 -5.06 -5.95 -13.23
N LEU A 79 -5.50 -5.48 -12.06
CA LEU A 79 -4.96 -5.93 -10.77
C LEU A 79 -5.28 -7.38 -10.51
N GLY A 80 -6.48 -7.84 -10.86
CA GLY A 80 -6.87 -9.24 -10.77
C GLY A 80 -5.96 -10.13 -11.57
N GLU A 81 -5.65 -9.76 -12.81
CA GLU A 81 -4.71 -10.47 -13.65
C GLU A 81 -3.30 -10.45 -13.06
N TYR A 82 -2.86 -9.31 -12.55
CA TYR A 82 -1.57 -9.18 -11.89
C TYR A 82 -1.47 -10.11 -10.67
N PHE A 83 -2.47 -10.09 -9.80
CA PHE A 83 -2.53 -10.93 -8.60
C PHE A 83 -2.54 -12.41 -8.93
N GLN A 84 -3.22 -12.80 -10.01
CA GLN A 84 -3.29 -14.18 -10.46
C GLN A 84 -1.96 -14.68 -11.04
N LYS A 85 -1.25 -13.84 -11.78
CA LYS A 85 -0.05 -14.23 -12.53
C LYS A 85 1.26 -14.04 -11.77
N ARG A 86 1.29 -13.15 -10.77
CA ARG A 86 2.54 -12.78 -10.08
C ARG A 86 2.68 -13.49 -8.74
N HIS A 87 3.39 -14.61 -8.75
CA HIS A 87 3.71 -15.36 -7.51
C HIS A 87 4.67 -14.61 -6.57
N SER A 88 5.41 -13.63 -7.09
CA SER A 88 6.30 -12.76 -6.31
C SER A 88 5.55 -11.74 -5.45
N LEU A 89 4.27 -11.45 -5.75
CA LEU A 89 3.47 -10.54 -4.93
C LEU A 89 3.12 -11.19 -3.60
N LYS A 90 3.64 -10.65 -2.51
CA LYS A 90 3.47 -11.19 -1.15
C LYS A 90 2.39 -10.48 -0.35
N ALA A 91 2.23 -9.18 -0.55
CA ALA A 91 1.29 -8.39 0.23
C ALA A 91 0.89 -7.10 -0.49
N VAL A 92 -0.19 -6.53 -0.02
CA VAL A 92 -0.65 -5.17 -0.38
C VAL A 92 -0.67 -4.32 0.88
N VAL A 93 0.01 -3.19 0.88
CA VAL A 93 -0.10 -2.18 1.93
C VAL A 93 -1.14 -1.16 1.51
N ILE A 94 -2.15 -0.95 2.35
CA ILE A 94 -3.26 -0.03 2.07
C ILE A 94 -3.14 1.18 2.98
N PHE A 95 -2.73 2.31 2.41
CA PHE A 95 -2.62 3.58 3.13
C PHE A 95 -3.97 4.29 3.17
N MET A 96 -4.40 4.64 4.37
CA MET A 96 -5.67 5.33 4.62
C MET A 96 -5.44 6.52 5.55
N ASP A 97 -5.99 7.67 5.20
CA ASP A 97 -6.03 8.81 6.13
C ASP A 97 -6.81 8.40 7.38
N ILE A 98 -6.20 8.55 8.56
CA ILE A 98 -6.79 8.11 9.83
C ILE A 98 -8.13 8.80 10.14
N ARG A 99 -8.37 9.98 9.58
CA ARG A 99 -9.62 10.71 9.75
C ARG A 99 -10.77 10.14 8.93
N HIS A 100 -10.46 9.42 7.86
CA HIS A 100 -11.41 8.90 6.87
C HIS A 100 -11.00 7.51 6.38
N PRO A 101 -10.86 6.51 7.27
CA PRO A 101 -10.45 5.17 6.86
C PRO A 101 -11.56 4.43 6.11
N LEU A 102 -11.20 3.37 5.43
CA LEU A 102 -12.12 2.43 4.78
C LEU A 102 -13.08 3.11 3.80
N LYS A 103 -12.55 3.94 2.91
CA LYS A 103 -13.31 4.45 1.78
C LYS A 103 -13.60 3.33 0.78
N GLU A 104 -14.55 3.56 -0.11
CA GLU A 104 -14.99 2.58 -1.11
C GLU A 104 -13.83 1.90 -1.83
N ILE A 105 -12.84 2.69 -2.25
CA ILE A 105 -11.67 2.16 -2.97
C ILE A 105 -10.77 1.29 -2.10
N ASP A 106 -10.68 1.58 -0.82
CA ASP A 106 -9.93 0.76 0.14
C ASP A 106 -10.64 -0.58 0.35
N ILE A 107 -11.95 -0.55 0.46
CA ILE A 107 -12.79 -1.75 0.59
C ILE A 107 -12.71 -2.62 -0.66
N ASP A 108 -12.73 -2.01 -1.84
CA ASP A 108 -12.56 -2.72 -3.11
C ASP A 108 -11.20 -3.43 -3.17
N MET A 109 -10.13 -2.76 -2.74
CA MET A 109 -8.79 -3.36 -2.69
C MET A 109 -8.71 -4.51 -1.69
N ILE A 110 -9.31 -4.36 -0.51
CA ILE A 110 -9.39 -5.42 0.50
C ILE A 110 -10.14 -6.63 -0.06
N GLY A 111 -11.27 -6.40 -0.73
CA GLY A 111 -12.04 -7.44 -1.40
C GLY A 111 -11.21 -8.20 -2.42
N LEU A 112 -10.45 -7.48 -3.23
CA LEU A 112 -9.56 -8.07 -4.24
C LEU A 112 -8.45 -8.92 -3.59
N CYS A 113 -7.84 -8.43 -2.52
CA CYS A 113 -6.86 -9.20 -1.76
C CYS A 113 -7.43 -10.50 -1.21
N ARG A 114 -8.65 -10.46 -0.69
CA ARG A 114 -9.34 -11.65 -0.18
C ARG A 114 -9.65 -12.65 -1.28
N ASP A 115 -10.13 -12.18 -2.43
CA ASP A 115 -10.47 -13.05 -3.57
C ASP A 115 -9.26 -13.82 -4.08
N PHE A 116 -8.07 -13.23 -4.03
CA PHE A 116 -6.82 -13.85 -4.47
C PHE A 116 -5.92 -14.36 -3.34
N GLU A 117 -6.44 -14.35 -2.11
CA GLU A 117 -5.70 -14.83 -0.92
C GLU A 117 -4.35 -14.14 -0.74
N ILE A 118 -4.28 -12.83 -1.03
CA ILE A 118 -3.11 -11.98 -0.81
C ILE A 118 -3.23 -11.31 0.55
N GLU A 119 -2.16 -11.37 1.33
CA GLU A 119 -2.07 -10.65 2.60
C GLU A 119 -2.19 -9.14 2.37
N PHE A 120 -2.90 -8.44 3.25
CA PHE A 120 -2.95 -6.99 3.21
C PHE A 120 -2.68 -6.39 4.59
N LEU A 121 -2.00 -5.25 4.58
CA LEU A 121 -1.63 -4.49 5.77
C LEU A 121 -2.27 -3.11 5.72
N PRO A 122 -3.30 -2.84 6.53
CA PRO A 122 -3.81 -1.49 6.69
C PRO A 122 -2.81 -0.60 7.41
N VAL A 123 -2.58 0.59 6.88
CA VAL A 123 -1.74 1.62 7.48
C VAL A 123 -2.53 2.91 7.59
N LEU A 124 -2.79 3.36 8.81
CA LEU A 124 -3.45 4.63 9.08
C LEU A 124 -2.42 5.74 9.13
N THR A 125 -2.56 6.70 8.24
CA THR A 125 -1.65 7.83 8.06
C THR A 125 -2.13 9.08 8.77
N LYS A 126 -1.25 10.06 8.89
CA LYS A 126 -1.57 11.40 9.44
C LYS A 126 -2.09 11.33 10.87
N SER A 127 -1.53 10.44 11.69
CA SER A 127 -1.91 10.29 13.10
C SER A 127 -1.68 11.56 13.92
N ASP A 128 -0.81 12.47 13.46
CA ASP A 128 -0.59 13.77 14.04
C ASP A 128 -1.80 14.73 13.96
N LYS A 129 -2.77 14.43 13.10
CA LYS A 129 -3.99 15.22 12.90
C LYS A 129 -5.11 14.90 13.87
N VAL A 130 -4.98 13.87 14.67
CA VAL A 130 -6.02 13.39 15.60
C VAL A 130 -5.44 13.14 17.00
N SER A 131 -6.32 13.06 18.00
CA SER A 131 -5.92 12.70 19.36
C SER A 131 -5.57 11.21 19.49
N ASN A 132 -4.92 10.86 20.59
CA ASN A 132 -4.62 9.46 20.90
C ASN A 132 -5.89 8.61 21.02
N ASN A 133 -6.96 9.17 21.57
CA ASN A 133 -8.24 8.48 21.69
C ASN A 133 -8.87 8.22 20.31
N GLU A 134 -8.85 9.21 19.43
CA GLU A 134 -9.32 9.07 18.05
C GLU A 134 -8.49 8.08 17.26
N THR A 135 -7.17 8.06 17.46
CA THR A 135 -6.26 7.07 16.87
C THR A 135 -6.66 5.65 17.28
N PHE A 136 -6.88 5.44 18.57
CA PHE A 136 -7.29 4.14 19.10
C PHE A 136 -8.63 3.67 18.53
N LYS A 137 -9.62 4.57 18.48
CA LYS A 137 -10.92 4.27 17.89
C LYS A 137 -10.85 3.93 16.40
N ALA A 138 -10.06 4.68 15.64
CA ALA A 138 -9.85 4.41 14.22
C ALA A 138 -9.21 3.04 13.99
N LYS A 139 -8.19 2.71 14.76
CA LYS A 139 -7.53 1.39 14.71
C LYS A 139 -8.54 0.27 15.00
N GLN A 140 -9.31 0.39 16.07
CA GLN A 140 -10.33 -0.60 16.42
C GLN A 140 -11.38 -0.77 15.32
N GLU A 141 -11.83 0.31 14.72
CA GLU A 141 -12.80 0.28 13.62
C GLU A 141 -12.25 -0.50 12.41
N VAL A 142 -11.01 -0.23 12.04
CA VAL A 142 -10.35 -0.95 10.93
C VAL A 142 -10.17 -2.42 11.25
N GLN A 143 -9.70 -2.75 12.46
CA GLN A 143 -9.56 -4.12 12.92
C GLN A 143 -10.89 -4.88 12.86
N LYS A 144 -11.96 -4.27 13.36
CA LYS A 144 -13.29 -4.87 13.40
C LYS A 144 -13.87 -5.11 12.00
N LYS A 145 -13.76 -4.13 11.11
CA LYS A 145 -14.31 -4.21 9.75
C LYS A 145 -13.52 -5.11 8.82
N THR A 146 -12.21 -5.19 8.99
CA THR A 146 -11.34 -5.99 8.14
C THR A 146 -11.03 -7.37 8.69
N GLY A 147 -11.21 -7.59 9.98
CA GLY A 147 -10.86 -8.83 10.65
C GLY A 147 -9.36 -9.06 10.83
N VAL A 148 -8.50 -8.09 10.48
CA VAL A 148 -7.06 -8.20 10.66
C VAL A 148 -6.62 -7.54 11.97
N GLU A 149 -5.74 -8.20 12.71
CA GLU A 149 -5.21 -7.66 13.97
C GLU A 149 -4.15 -6.59 13.73
N LYS A 150 -3.29 -6.80 12.73
CA LYS A 150 -2.17 -5.91 12.45
C LYS A 150 -2.65 -4.71 11.64
N VAL A 151 -2.68 -3.56 12.30
CA VAL A 151 -2.94 -2.24 11.69
C VAL A 151 -1.83 -1.31 12.17
N LEU A 152 -1.09 -0.72 11.26
CA LEU A 152 -0.03 0.23 11.61
C LEU A 152 -0.56 1.66 11.65
N ILE A 153 -0.02 2.44 12.55
CA ILE A 153 -0.32 3.86 12.72
C ILE A 153 0.95 4.64 12.42
N ILE A 154 0.89 5.57 11.48
CA ILE A 154 2.05 6.37 11.11
C ILE A 154 1.73 7.88 11.05
N SER A 155 2.77 8.67 11.26
CA SER A 155 2.82 10.08 10.90
C SER A 155 4.14 10.34 10.19
N ALA A 156 4.10 10.59 8.88
CA ALA A 156 5.29 10.95 8.12
C ALA A 156 5.85 12.30 8.61
N LEU A 157 4.97 13.25 8.92
CA LEU A 157 5.34 14.56 9.44
C LEU A 157 6.12 14.49 10.75
N LYS A 158 5.71 13.63 11.68
CA LYS A 158 6.35 13.43 12.99
C LYS A 158 7.35 12.30 13.02
N ASN A 159 7.57 11.62 11.90
CA ASN A 159 8.41 10.42 11.80
C ASN A 159 8.01 9.32 12.81
N LEU A 160 6.70 9.15 13.04
CA LEU A 160 6.16 8.12 13.92
C LEU A 160 5.73 6.89 13.13
N GLY A 161 6.08 5.71 13.60
CA GLY A 161 5.66 4.44 13.01
C GLY A 161 6.39 4.05 11.72
N ILE A 162 7.26 4.90 11.19
CA ILE A 162 7.97 4.67 9.92
C ILE A 162 8.96 3.50 10.05
N LYS A 163 9.68 3.43 11.15
CA LYS A 163 10.60 2.32 11.43
C LYS A 163 9.84 0.99 11.54
N GLU A 164 8.69 0.99 12.20
CA GLU A 164 7.82 -0.19 12.31
C GLU A 164 7.31 -0.64 10.94
N LEU A 165 6.86 0.29 10.12
CA LEU A 165 6.44 0.01 8.74
C LEU A 165 7.59 -0.60 7.93
N ARG A 166 8.79 -0.03 8.01
CA ARG A 166 9.99 -0.55 7.33
C ARG A 166 10.30 -1.97 7.78
N ASN A 167 10.32 -2.22 9.08
CA ASN A 167 10.61 -3.54 9.63
C ASN A 167 9.59 -4.58 9.16
N HIS A 168 8.32 -4.18 9.08
CA HIS A 168 7.26 -5.05 8.58
C HIS A 168 7.43 -5.37 7.08
N LEU A 169 7.78 -4.38 6.27
CA LEU A 169 8.05 -4.58 4.85
C LEU A 169 9.25 -5.51 4.61
N ILE A 170 10.31 -5.35 5.37
CA ILE A 170 11.53 -6.18 5.25
C ILE A 170 11.24 -7.65 5.55
N LYS A 171 10.27 -7.96 6.40
CA LYS A 171 9.88 -9.35 6.66
C LYS A 171 9.42 -10.11 5.42
N TYR A 172 8.85 -9.42 4.44
CA TYR A 172 8.45 -10.05 3.19
C TYR A 172 9.63 -10.47 2.30
N SER A 173 10.81 -9.88 2.51
CA SER A 173 12.03 -10.26 1.79
C SER A 173 12.72 -11.51 2.36
N LEU A 174 12.34 -11.93 3.56
CA LEU A 174 12.89 -13.13 4.16
C LEU A 174 12.20 -14.36 3.54
N HIS A 175 12.98 -15.20 2.90
CA HIS A 175 12.48 -16.49 2.41
C HIS A 175 12.17 -17.39 3.61
N ASP A 176 10.97 -17.91 3.64
CA ASP A 176 10.62 -19.00 4.54
C ASP A 176 11.29 -20.31 4.11
#